data_76aa817c15c30372d1df34f417285662
#
_entry.id   76aa817c15c30372d1df34f417285662
#
_cell.length_a   1.000
_cell.length_b   1.000
_cell.length_c   1.000
_cell.angle_alpha   90.00
_cell.angle_beta   90.00
_cell.angle_gamma   90.00
#
_symmetry.space_group_name_H-M   'P 1'
#
loop_
_entity.id
_entity.type
_entity.pdbx_description
1 polymer ?
#
loop_
_entity_poly.entity_id
_entity_poly.type
_entity_poly.pdbx_seq_one_letter_code
_entity_poly.pdbx_strand_id
1 'polypeptide(L)'
;MTNKALIAMSGGVDSSVAAFLTKDMGYDATGITLKLFDNEDIGEKREKTCCSLDDIDDARRVCLKLGIPYYVYNFKDSFKENVIDRFIRAYENGTTPNPCIDCNRFIKFEKLIRRAEELDFDCVVTGHYSTIEYDKGADRYLLKKSVDSTKDQSYVLYCLTQRQLAKTLLPLGTYTKERVREIANELGLINARKHDSQDICFVPDGDYAKFIEQYTGRTYPNGNFVDTKGHILGEHKGIIRYTVGQRKGLGLALPHPMYVKEKNLDTNEVILCDNNELFSKELYATDINLITCDKIDKPIKVKARVRYSQPEKDAIVEQIDDNTLHIVFDEPQRAISKGQAAVLYDGEYVVGGGTII
;
A
#
# COMPACT_ATOMS: atom_id res chain seq x y z
N MET A 1 -10.91 4.76 -33.60
CA MET A 1 -10.60 5.84 -32.65
C MET A 1 -9.42 5.38 -31.83
N THR A 2 -8.45 6.27 -31.55
CA THR A 2 -7.29 5.92 -30.70
C THR A 2 -7.75 5.96 -29.25
N ASN A 3 -7.44 4.91 -28.46
CA ASN A 3 -7.78 4.87 -27.04
C ASN A 3 -7.00 5.94 -26.28
N LYS A 4 -7.66 6.66 -25.37
CA LYS A 4 -7.08 7.73 -24.56
C LYS A 4 -6.66 7.20 -23.18
N ALA A 5 -5.44 7.51 -22.77
CA ALA A 5 -4.89 7.06 -21.48
C ALA A 5 -4.47 8.23 -20.60
N LEU A 6 -4.93 8.24 -19.35
CA LEU A 6 -4.53 9.19 -18.32
C LEU A 6 -3.47 8.55 -17.41
N ILE A 7 -2.23 9.06 -17.45
CA ILE A 7 -1.07 8.42 -16.83
C ILE A 7 -0.70 9.12 -15.52
N ALA A 8 -0.75 8.40 -14.41
CA ALA A 8 -0.32 8.92 -13.10
C ALA A 8 1.20 9.01 -13.03
N MET A 9 1.72 10.23 -13.08
CA MET A 9 3.13 10.57 -13.06
C MET A 9 3.56 10.99 -11.66
N SER A 10 4.42 10.21 -11.03
CA SER A 10 4.95 10.51 -9.69
C SER A 10 6.32 11.22 -9.70
N GLY A 11 6.87 11.53 -10.88
CA GLY A 11 8.25 11.99 -11.01
C GLY A 11 9.32 10.89 -10.83
N GLY A 12 8.91 9.65 -10.57
CA GLY A 12 9.78 8.48 -10.48
C GLY A 12 10.01 7.79 -11.83
N VAL A 13 11.06 6.95 -11.91
CA VAL A 13 11.42 6.21 -13.13
C VAL A 13 10.30 5.31 -13.63
N ASP A 14 9.59 4.64 -12.72
CA ASP A 14 8.55 3.67 -13.08
C ASP A 14 7.37 4.33 -13.81
N SER A 15 6.82 5.42 -13.27
CA SER A 15 5.76 6.16 -13.92
C SER A 15 6.19 6.74 -15.28
N SER A 16 7.46 7.12 -15.41
CA SER A 16 8.02 7.68 -16.63
C SER A 16 8.14 6.62 -17.74
N VAL A 17 8.59 5.42 -17.40
CA VAL A 17 8.66 4.30 -18.36
C VAL A 17 7.25 3.79 -18.68
N ALA A 18 6.35 3.74 -17.69
CA ALA A 18 4.94 3.41 -17.97
C ALA A 18 4.31 4.38 -18.99
N ALA A 19 4.62 5.69 -18.89
CA ALA A 19 4.17 6.68 -19.84
C ALA A 19 4.73 6.44 -21.26
N PHE A 20 6.01 6.12 -21.38
CA PHE A 20 6.63 5.78 -22.64
C PHE A 20 5.98 4.55 -23.27
N LEU A 21 5.87 3.45 -22.52
CA LEU A 21 5.27 2.19 -23.00
C LEU A 21 3.81 2.38 -23.44
N THR A 22 3.03 3.17 -22.68
CA THR A 22 1.64 3.47 -23.03
C THR A 22 1.55 4.19 -24.38
N LYS A 23 2.42 5.19 -24.61
CA LYS A 23 2.49 5.89 -25.88
C LYS A 23 2.94 4.96 -27.02
N ASP A 24 3.93 4.11 -26.77
CA ASP A 24 4.45 3.14 -27.73
C ASP A 24 3.39 2.09 -28.14
N MET A 25 2.49 1.73 -27.22
CA MET A 25 1.30 0.92 -27.48
C MET A 25 0.24 1.64 -28.34
N GLY A 26 0.46 2.91 -28.74
CA GLY A 26 -0.43 3.67 -29.61
C GLY A 26 -1.58 4.39 -28.90
N TYR A 27 -1.55 4.55 -27.58
CA TYR A 27 -2.55 5.35 -26.86
C TYR A 27 -2.33 6.85 -27.08
N ASP A 28 -3.43 7.61 -27.13
CA ASP A 28 -3.42 9.05 -26.95
C ASP A 28 -3.21 9.36 -25.46
N ALA A 29 -1.96 9.60 -25.10
CA ALA A 29 -1.50 9.62 -23.72
C ALA A 29 -1.45 11.05 -23.15
N THR A 30 -1.92 11.22 -21.91
CA THR A 30 -1.82 12.47 -21.15
C THR A 30 -1.24 12.16 -19.76
N GLY A 31 -0.19 12.85 -19.35
CA GLY A 31 0.42 12.74 -18.03
C GLY A 31 -0.27 13.62 -17.00
N ILE A 32 -0.40 13.10 -15.78
CA ILE A 32 -0.97 13.85 -14.67
C ILE A 32 -0.21 13.57 -13.37
N THR A 33 0.14 14.59 -12.62
CA THR A 33 0.60 14.44 -11.23
C THR A 33 -0.53 14.76 -10.26
N LEU A 34 -0.71 13.87 -9.27
CA LEU A 34 -1.64 14.07 -8.18
C LEU A 34 -0.92 14.85 -7.07
N LYS A 35 -1.34 16.09 -6.81
CA LYS A 35 -0.87 16.83 -5.65
C LYS A 35 -1.64 16.35 -4.43
N LEU A 36 -0.97 15.56 -3.55
CA LEU A 36 -1.59 14.85 -2.43
C LEU A 36 -1.50 15.62 -1.11
N PHE A 37 -0.45 16.42 -0.92
CA PHE A 37 -0.19 17.24 0.27
C PHE A 37 0.79 18.37 -0.08
N ASP A 38 0.92 19.35 0.80
CA ASP A 38 2.02 20.32 0.76
C ASP A 38 3.08 19.91 1.78
N ASN A 39 4.34 20.29 1.54
CA ASN A 39 5.45 19.97 2.46
C ASN A 39 5.22 20.55 3.87
N GLU A 40 4.54 21.69 3.95
CA GLU A 40 4.16 22.33 5.21
C GLU A 40 3.17 21.49 6.01
N ASP A 41 2.24 20.78 5.33
CA ASP A 41 1.23 19.92 5.96
C ASP A 41 1.86 18.72 6.68
N ILE A 42 3.04 18.26 6.22
CA ILE A 42 3.77 17.12 6.79
C ILE A 42 4.98 17.54 7.66
N GLY A 43 5.11 18.84 7.98
CA GLY A 43 6.16 19.37 8.84
C GLY A 43 7.57 19.36 8.22
N GLU A 44 7.69 19.13 6.91
CA GLU A 44 8.96 19.11 6.21
C GLU A 44 9.33 20.51 5.66
N LYS A 45 10.52 21.00 6.09
CA LYS A 45 11.11 22.22 5.55
C LYS A 45 11.93 21.97 4.27
N ARG A 46 12.07 20.73 3.81
CA ARG A 46 12.91 20.32 2.69
C ARG A 46 12.10 19.79 1.51
N GLU A 47 12.55 20.07 0.31
CA GLU A 47 11.93 19.76 -1.00
C GLU A 47 11.99 18.27 -1.42
N LYS A 48 12.09 17.31 -0.49
CA LYS A 48 12.37 15.88 -0.81
C LYS A 48 11.22 14.92 -0.48
N THR A 49 10.01 15.23 -0.90
CA THR A 49 8.86 14.30 -0.76
C THR A 49 8.34 13.90 -2.15
N CYS A 50 7.66 12.74 -2.26
CA CYS A 50 7.14 12.21 -3.55
C CYS A 50 6.12 13.10 -4.28
N CYS A 51 5.76 14.26 -3.74
CA CYS A 51 4.95 15.31 -4.36
C CYS A 51 5.65 16.66 -4.29
N SER A 52 7.00 16.66 -4.20
CA SER A 52 7.82 17.88 -4.20
C SER A 52 7.70 18.63 -5.53
N LEU A 53 8.04 19.91 -5.52
CA LEU A 53 8.13 20.69 -6.77
C LEU A 53 9.10 20.04 -7.76
N ASP A 54 10.18 19.39 -7.27
CA ASP A 54 11.13 18.66 -8.10
C ASP A 54 10.49 17.45 -8.79
N ASP A 55 9.62 16.68 -8.09
CA ASP A 55 8.94 15.54 -8.69
C ASP A 55 7.92 15.97 -9.76
N ILE A 56 7.23 17.08 -9.52
CA ILE A 56 6.32 17.70 -10.50
C ILE A 56 7.11 18.18 -11.73
N ASP A 57 8.28 18.78 -11.52
CA ASP A 57 9.13 19.25 -12.62
C ASP A 57 9.73 18.07 -13.39
N ASP A 58 10.21 17.02 -12.71
CA ASP A 58 10.68 15.79 -13.34
C ASP A 58 9.58 15.16 -14.22
N ALA A 59 8.36 15.02 -13.69
CA ALA A 59 7.21 14.48 -14.43
C ALA A 59 6.88 15.35 -15.66
N ARG A 60 6.89 16.67 -15.50
CA ARG A 60 6.68 17.62 -16.60
C ARG A 60 7.72 17.47 -17.70
N ARG A 61 9.02 17.41 -17.33
CA ARG A 61 10.12 17.23 -18.28
C ARG A 61 10.07 15.92 -19.03
N VAL A 62 9.67 14.84 -18.35
CA VAL A 62 9.43 13.54 -18.99
C VAL A 62 8.29 13.65 -20.00
N CYS A 63 7.16 14.22 -19.63
CA CYS A 63 6.02 14.39 -20.53
C CYS A 63 6.37 15.26 -21.74
N LEU A 64 7.11 16.36 -21.54
CA LEU A 64 7.61 17.21 -22.62
C LEU A 64 8.52 16.42 -23.58
N LYS A 65 9.45 15.61 -23.05
CA LYS A 65 10.33 14.77 -23.85
C LYS A 65 9.57 13.71 -24.65
N LEU A 66 8.54 13.14 -24.06
CA LEU A 66 7.66 12.17 -24.71
C LEU A 66 6.66 12.85 -25.70
N GLY A 67 6.54 14.17 -25.68
CA GLY A 67 5.58 14.92 -26.51
C GLY A 67 4.14 14.62 -26.13
N ILE A 68 3.83 14.47 -24.84
CA ILE A 68 2.49 14.26 -24.31
C ILE A 68 2.05 15.44 -23.43
N PRO A 69 0.76 15.82 -23.41
CA PRO A 69 0.23 16.82 -22.51
C PRO A 69 0.48 16.45 -21.03
N TYR A 70 0.60 17.47 -20.17
CA TYR A 70 0.82 17.27 -18.75
C TYR A 70 0.01 18.24 -17.90
N TYR A 71 -0.60 17.73 -16.82
CA TYR A 71 -1.38 18.50 -15.87
C TYR A 71 -1.06 18.12 -14.43
N VAL A 72 -1.41 19.00 -13.48
CA VAL A 72 -1.34 18.73 -12.04
C VAL A 72 -2.75 18.87 -11.46
N TYR A 73 -3.22 17.82 -10.79
CA TYR A 73 -4.54 17.83 -10.15
C TYR A 73 -4.40 17.87 -8.63
N ASN A 74 -5.18 18.72 -8.00
CA ASN A 74 -5.22 18.85 -6.56
C ASN A 74 -6.16 17.80 -5.95
N PHE A 75 -5.58 16.85 -5.21
CA PHE A 75 -6.30 15.82 -4.46
C PHE A 75 -6.02 15.88 -2.95
N LYS A 76 -5.51 17.02 -2.43
CA LYS A 76 -5.09 17.18 -1.03
C LYS A 76 -6.20 16.85 -0.04
N ASP A 77 -7.40 17.43 -0.20
CA ASP A 77 -8.50 17.19 0.71
C ASP A 77 -8.93 15.73 0.75
N SER A 78 -9.03 15.11 -0.44
CA SER A 78 -9.36 13.69 -0.54
C SER A 78 -8.27 12.79 0.05
N PHE A 79 -7.00 13.14 -0.12
CA PHE A 79 -5.88 12.38 0.44
C PHE A 79 -5.83 12.53 1.96
N LYS A 80 -6.04 13.74 2.46
CA LYS A 80 -6.17 14.00 3.90
C LYS A 80 -7.24 13.11 4.52
N GLU A 81 -8.45 13.17 4.01
CA GLU A 81 -9.61 12.44 4.56
C GLU A 81 -9.47 10.92 4.47
N ASN A 82 -9.06 10.42 3.28
CA ASN A 82 -9.12 8.99 2.98
C ASN A 82 -7.81 8.25 3.25
N VAL A 83 -6.70 8.95 3.45
CA VAL A 83 -5.40 8.31 3.70
C VAL A 83 -4.82 8.78 5.04
N ILE A 84 -4.55 10.09 5.23
CA ILE A 84 -3.86 10.58 6.43
C ILE A 84 -4.74 10.40 7.68
N ASP A 85 -5.99 10.89 7.65
CA ASP A 85 -6.88 10.81 8.80
C ASP A 85 -7.24 9.36 9.17
N ARG A 86 -7.32 8.45 8.17
CA ARG A 86 -7.50 7.01 8.40
C ARG A 86 -6.26 6.39 9.04
N PHE A 87 -5.08 6.74 8.55
CA PHE A 87 -3.80 6.30 9.11
C PHE A 87 -3.66 6.71 10.58
N ILE A 88 -3.95 7.96 10.90
CA ILE A 88 -3.89 8.49 12.28
C ILE A 88 -4.87 7.73 13.17
N ARG A 89 -6.15 7.65 12.78
CA ARG A 89 -7.18 6.92 13.54
C ARG A 89 -6.82 5.47 13.78
N ALA A 90 -6.21 4.80 12.81
CA ALA A 90 -5.79 3.42 12.97
C ALA A 90 -4.72 3.27 14.08
N TYR A 91 -3.71 4.14 14.10
CA TYR A 91 -2.70 4.12 15.17
C TYR A 91 -3.28 4.49 16.53
N GLU A 92 -4.18 5.48 16.59
CA GLU A 92 -4.90 5.86 17.81
C GLU A 92 -5.77 4.70 18.34
N ASN A 93 -6.34 3.88 17.44
CA ASN A 93 -7.09 2.67 17.77
C ASN A 93 -6.21 1.42 17.97
N GLY A 94 -4.91 1.61 18.14
CA GLY A 94 -3.98 0.51 18.44
C GLY A 94 -3.67 -0.42 17.27
N THR A 95 -4.19 -0.18 16.07
CA THR A 95 -3.95 -0.99 14.87
C THR A 95 -2.73 -0.49 14.08
N THR A 96 -2.34 -1.23 13.04
CA THR A 96 -1.20 -0.88 12.18
C THR A 96 -1.67 -0.85 10.73
N PRO A 97 -2.01 0.33 10.17
CA PRO A 97 -2.56 0.45 8.82
C PRO A 97 -1.50 0.28 7.73
N ASN A 98 -1.97 0.05 6.48
CA ASN A 98 -1.16 0.22 5.28
C ASN A 98 -1.74 1.35 4.42
N PRO A 99 -1.23 2.58 4.53
CA PRO A 99 -1.79 3.74 3.83
C PRO A 99 -1.64 3.67 2.31
N CYS A 100 -0.74 2.83 1.78
CA CYS A 100 -0.61 2.63 0.34
C CYS A 100 -1.84 1.91 -0.25
N ILE A 101 -2.47 1.01 0.51
CA ILE A 101 -3.73 0.36 0.11
C ILE A 101 -4.85 1.40 0.06
N ASP A 102 -4.99 2.25 1.09
CA ASP A 102 -5.99 3.31 1.09
C ASP A 102 -5.76 4.31 -0.05
N CYS A 103 -4.51 4.70 -0.31
CA CYS A 103 -4.15 5.57 -1.43
C CYS A 103 -4.54 4.95 -2.78
N ASN A 104 -4.26 3.66 -2.99
CA ASN A 104 -4.66 2.97 -4.21
C ASN A 104 -6.19 2.90 -4.30
N ARG A 105 -6.88 2.43 -3.25
CA ARG A 105 -8.34 2.26 -3.23
C ARG A 105 -9.08 3.56 -3.49
N PHE A 106 -8.80 4.63 -2.74
CA PHE A 106 -9.61 5.84 -2.73
C PHE A 106 -9.10 6.95 -3.65
N ILE A 107 -7.79 7.06 -3.87
CA ILE A 107 -7.22 8.17 -4.64
C ILE A 107 -6.89 7.74 -6.07
N LYS A 108 -5.94 6.79 -6.24
CA LYS A 108 -5.44 6.43 -7.57
C LYS A 108 -6.45 5.68 -8.43
N PHE A 109 -7.27 4.80 -7.82
CA PHE A 109 -8.18 3.94 -8.59
C PHE A 109 -9.67 4.22 -8.33
N GLU A 110 -10.03 5.17 -7.46
CA GLU A 110 -11.41 5.66 -7.39
C GLU A 110 -11.49 7.09 -7.93
N LYS A 111 -10.85 8.05 -7.27
CA LYS A 111 -10.95 9.47 -7.65
C LYS A 111 -10.34 9.76 -9.02
N LEU A 112 -9.18 9.16 -9.33
CA LEU A 112 -8.51 9.39 -10.61
C LEU A 112 -9.25 8.71 -11.77
N ILE A 113 -9.78 7.48 -11.60
CA ILE A 113 -10.60 6.83 -12.62
C ILE A 113 -11.86 7.65 -12.90
N ARG A 114 -12.55 8.09 -11.85
CA ARG A 114 -13.72 8.95 -12.00
C ARG A 114 -13.37 10.23 -12.77
N ARG A 115 -12.22 10.84 -12.46
CA ARG A 115 -11.77 12.04 -13.19
C ARG A 115 -11.40 11.72 -14.65
N ALA A 116 -10.82 10.57 -14.91
CA ALA A 116 -10.55 10.10 -16.27
C ALA A 116 -11.84 9.93 -17.07
N GLU A 117 -12.87 9.32 -16.50
CA GLU A 117 -14.19 9.16 -17.11
C GLU A 117 -14.86 10.51 -17.41
N GLU A 118 -14.80 11.48 -16.49
CA GLU A 118 -15.33 12.85 -16.69
C GLU A 118 -14.65 13.61 -17.85
N LEU A 119 -13.43 13.21 -18.21
CA LEU A 119 -12.61 13.81 -19.26
C LEU A 119 -12.51 12.95 -20.53
N ASP A 120 -13.37 11.93 -20.65
CA ASP A 120 -13.42 11.00 -21.79
C ASP A 120 -12.11 10.25 -22.03
N PHE A 121 -11.40 9.86 -20.98
CA PHE A 121 -10.30 8.90 -21.06
C PHE A 121 -10.83 7.47 -20.89
N ASP A 122 -10.25 6.54 -21.63
CA ASP A 122 -10.65 5.13 -21.60
C ASP A 122 -10.06 4.38 -20.39
N CYS A 123 -8.84 4.73 -19.97
CA CYS A 123 -8.16 4.08 -18.87
C CYS A 123 -7.21 5.02 -18.10
N VAL A 124 -6.88 4.59 -16.89
CA VAL A 124 -5.83 5.14 -16.04
C VAL A 124 -4.61 4.22 -16.09
N VAL A 125 -3.43 4.80 -16.19
CA VAL A 125 -2.15 4.08 -16.24
C VAL A 125 -1.31 4.44 -15.03
N THR A 126 -0.68 3.45 -14.41
CA THR A 126 0.27 3.67 -13.31
C THR A 126 1.53 2.84 -13.49
N GLY A 127 2.60 3.24 -12.83
CA GLY A 127 3.87 2.51 -12.79
C GLY A 127 3.91 1.36 -11.77
N HIS A 128 2.79 0.74 -11.43
CA HIS A 128 2.80 -0.41 -10.54
C HIS A 128 3.28 -1.68 -11.25
N TYR A 129 4.01 -2.51 -10.51
CA TYR A 129 4.46 -3.83 -10.94
C TYR A 129 3.41 -4.89 -10.60
N SER A 130 2.49 -5.09 -11.50
CA SER A 130 1.45 -6.13 -11.49
C SER A 130 0.85 -6.21 -12.90
N THR A 131 0.11 -7.25 -13.21
CA THR A 131 -0.54 -7.42 -14.51
C THR A 131 -2.05 -7.57 -14.34
N ILE A 132 -2.81 -6.96 -15.24
CA ILE A 132 -4.26 -7.16 -15.33
C ILE A 132 -4.55 -7.88 -16.63
N GLU A 133 -5.32 -8.96 -16.57
CA GLU A 133 -5.80 -9.68 -17.74
C GLU A 133 -7.29 -9.94 -17.66
N TYR A 134 -7.96 -10.06 -18.81
CA TYR A 134 -9.38 -10.38 -18.88
C TYR A 134 -9.56 -11.84 -19.20
N ASP A 135 -10.17 -12.58 -18.26
CA ASP A 135 -10.56 -13.97 -18.46
C ASP A 135 -11.95 -14.04 -19.12
N LYS A 136 -11.97 -14.44 -20.38
CA LYS A 136 -13.21 -14.59 -21.16
C LYS A 136 -14.11 -15.72 -20.63
N GLY A 137 -13.53 -16.73 -19.97
CA GLY A 137 -14.29 -17.87 -19.45
C GLY A 137 -15.06 -17.51 -18.21
N ALA A 138 -14.46 -16.71 -17.33
CA ALA A 138 -15.06 -16.23 -16.09
C ALA A 138 -15.76 -14.86 -16.26
N ASP A 139 -15.64 -14.20 -17.39
CA ASP A 139 -16.12 -12.84 -17.67
C ASP A 139 -15.64 -11.83 -16.59
N ARG A 140 -14.34 -11.89 -16.27
CA ARG A 140 -13.73 -11.11 -15.18
C ARG A 140 -12.35 -10.58 -15.52
N TYR A 141 -12.00 -9.47 -14.91
CA TYR A 141 -10.63 -9.00 -14.87
C TYR A 141 -9.90 -9.64 -13.70
N LEU A 142 -8.72 -10.18 -13.97
CA LEU A 142 -7.86 -10.84 -12.99
C LEU A 142 -6.63 -9.97 -12.72
N LEU A 143 -6.25 -9.88 -11.45
CA LEU A 143 -5.00 -9.24 -11.03
C LEU A 143 -3.93 -10.31 -10.83
N LYS A 144 -2.79 -10.13 -11.45
CA LYS A 144 -1.69 -11.10 -11.47
C LYS A 144 -0.42 -10.46 -10.92
N LYS A 145 0.40 -11.26 -10.24
CA LYS A 145 1.74 -10.86 -9.79
C LYS A 145 2.59 -10.34 -10.94
N SER A 146 3.56 -9.51 -10.63
CA SER A 146 4.61 -9.09 -11.56
C SER A 146 5.56 -10.24 -11.89
N VAL A 147 6.18 -10.18 -13.06
CA VAL A 147 7.30 -11.08 -13.41
C VAL A 147 8.52 -10.85 -12.51
N ASP A 148 8.71 -9.64 -12.01
CA ASP A 148 9.71 -9.30 -11.01
C ASP A 148 9.13 -9.49 -9.61
N SER A 149 9.37 -10.66 -9.01
CA SER A 149 8.88 -10.99 -7.68
C SER A 149 9.43 -10.06 -6.57
N THR A 150 10.57 -9.40 -6.82
CA THR A 150 11.18 -8.47 -5.84
C THR A 150 10.50 -7.11 -5.84
N LYS A 151 9.73 -6.79 -6.89
CA LYS A 151 9.01 -5.54 -7.09
C LYS A 151 7.49 -5.71 -7.15
N ASP A 152 7.00 -6.95 -7.01
CA ASP A 152 5.58 -7.25 -7.07
C ASP A 152 4.75 -6.39 -6.11
N GLN A 153 3.76 -5.69 -6.66
CA GLN A 153 2.87 -4.77 -5.95
C GLN A 153 1.41 -5.25 -5.93
N SER A 154 1.16 -6.49 -6.33
CA SER A 154 -0.17 -7.08 -6.30
C SER A 154 -0.82 -7.04 -4.91
N TYR A 155 -0.01 -7.13 -3.84
CA TYR A 155 -0.46 -6.99 -2.46
C TYR A 155 -1.19 -5.66 -2.18
N VAL A 156 -0.68 -4.53 -2.65
CA VAL A 156 -1.30 -3.23 -2.41
C VAL A 156 -2.39 -2.88 -3.43
N LEU A 157 -2.59 -3.74 -4.43
CA LEU A 157 -3.62 -3.62 -5.46
C LEU A 157 -4.81 -4.56 -5.28
N TYR A 158 -4.77 -5.46 -4.29
CA TYR A 158 -5.87 -6.42 -4.05
C TYR A 158 -7.23 -5.75 -3.84
N CYS A 159 -7.22 -4.50 -3.41
CA CYS A 159 -8.41 -3.71 -3.11
C CYS A 159 -9.14 -3.18 -4.35
N LEU A 160 -8.63 -3.41 -5.56
CA LEU A 160 -9.27 -2.94 -6.78
C LEU A 160 -10.49 -3.78 -7.12
N THR A 161 -11.61 -3.09 -7.37
CA THR A 161 -12.86 -3.71 -7.84
C THR A 161 -12.79 -4.09 -9.32
N GLN A 162 -13.71 -4.93 -9.80
CA GLN A 162 -13.80 -5.30 -11.21
C GLN A 162 -13.91 -4.08 -12.14
N ARG A 163 -14.70 -3.05 -11.76
CA ARG A 163 -14.80 -1.79 -12.50
C ARG A 163 -13.44 -1.06 -12.58
N GLN A 164 -12.71 -1.04 -11.47
CA GLN A 164 -11.40 -0.37 -11.43
C GLN A 164 -10.35 -1.14 -12.23
N LEU A 165 -10.34 -2.48 -12.15
CA LEU A 165 -9.46 -3.31 -12.97
C LEU A 165 -9.72 -3.12 -14.45
N ALA A 166 -10.98 -3.08 -14.88
CA ALA A 166 -11.38 -2.84 -16.27
C ALA A 166 -10.90 -1.49 -16.85
N LYS A 167 -10.66 -0.51 -15.98
CA LYS A 167 -10.24 0.86 -16.33
C LYS A 167 -8.76 1.13 -16.05
N THR A 168 -7.98 0.11 -15.73
CA THR A 168 -6.59 0.25 -15.32
C THR A 168 -5.64 -0.48 -16.29
N LEU A 169 -4.54 0.20 -16.65
CA LEU A 169 -3.44 -0.40 -17.39
C LEU A 169 -2.16 -0.32 -16.57
N LEU A 170 -1.46 -1.46 -16.44
CA LEU A 170 -0.22 -1.61 -15.68
C LEU A 170 0.91 -2.10 -16.59
N PRO A 171 1.58 -1.21 -17.35
CA PRO A 171 2.52 -1.62 -18.39
C PRO A 171 3.77 -2.31 -17.84
N LEU A 172 4.12 -2.08 -16.57
CA LEU A 172 5.35 -2.60 -15.98
C LEU A 172 5.26 -4.03 -15.43
N GLY A 173 4.07 -4.61 -15.38
CA GLY A 173 3.88 -5.96 -14.80
C GLY A 173 4.67 -7.07 -15.50
N THR A 174 5.01 -6.89 -16.77
CA THR A 174 5.81 -7.83 -17.58
C THR A 174 7.29 -7.46 -17.72
N TYR A 175 7.75 -6.46 -16.98
CA TYR A 175 9.13 -6.00 -17.00
C TYR A 175 9.81 -6.19 -15.64
N THR A 176 11.11 -6.53 -15.66
CA THR A 176 11.95 -6.44 -14.46
C THR A 176 12.34 -4.99 -14.18
N LYS A 177 12.61 -4.67 -12.92
CA LYS A 177 13.09 -3.33 -12.53
C LYS A 177 14.37 -2.93 -13.26
N GLU A 178 15.24 -3.89 -13.51
CA GLU A 178 16.48 -3.68 -14.27
C GLU A 178 16.14 -3.21 -15.69
N ARG A 179 15.24 -3.93 -16.40
CA ARG A 179 14.83 -3.56 -17.76
C ARG A 179 14.14 -2.19 -17.80
N VAL A 180 13.33 -1.85 -16.80
CA VAL A 180 12.71 -0.53 -16.68
C VAL A 180 13.78 0.56 -16.56
N ARG A 181 14.83 0.35 -15.77
CA ARG A 181 15.97 1.30 -15.68
C ARG A 181 16.77 1.41 -16.97
N GLU A 182 16.97 0.31 -17.68
CA GLU A 182 17.63 0.32 -19.00
C GLU A 182 16.84 1.17 -19.98
N ILE A 183 15.53 0.93 -20.12
CA ILE A 183 14.64 1.72 -20.98
C ILE A 183 14.71 3.22 -20.61
N ALA A 184 14.67 3.56 -19.33
CA ALA A 184 14.79 4.94 -18.89
C ALA A 184 16.12 5.57 -19.28
N ASN A 185 17.23 4.82 -19.22
CA ASN A 185 18.55 5.27 -19.64
C ASN A 185 18.65 5.39 -21.18
N GLU A 186 18.18 4.41 -21.94
CA GLU A 186 18.13 4.42 -23.41
C GLU A 186 17.37 5.64 -23.91
N LEU A 187 16.27 5.98 -23.27
CA LEU A 187 15.48 7.17 -23.55
C LEU A 187 16.14 8.46 -23.03
N GLY A 188 17.19 8.38 -22.20
CA GLY A 188 17.82 9.52 -21.56
C GLY A 188 16.85 10.31 -20.67
N LEU A 189 15.98 9.63 -19.92
CA LEU A 189 15.05 10.30 -18.99
C LEU A 189 15.81 10.91 -17.82
N ILE A 190 15.42 12.12 -17.40
CA ILE A 190 16.12 12.87 -16.36
C ILE A 190 16.16 12.14 -15.01
N ASN A 191 15.14 11.35 -14.74
CA ASN A 191 14.96 10.60 -13.50
C ASN A 191 15.40 9.12 -13.58
N ALA A 192 16.10 8.70 -14.65
CA ALA A 192 16.55 7.31 -14.85
C ALA A 192 17.37 6.75 -13.67
N ARG A 193 18.14 7.63 -12.98
CA ARG A 193 19.00 7.27 -11.84
C ARG A 193 18.38 7.57 -10.47
N LYS A 194 17.13 8.04 -10.44
CA LYS A 194 16.43 8.35 -9.20
C LYS A 194 16.19 7.08 -8.37
N HIS A 195 16.43 7.18 -7.06
CA HIS A 195 16.14 6.07 -6.15
C HIS A 195 14.63 5.86 -6.01
N ASP A 196 14.24 4.60 -5.79
CA ASP A 196 12.85 4.25 -5.50
C ASP A 196 12.45 4.81 -4.13
N SER A 197 11.22 5.31 -4.02
CA SER A 197 10.63 5.64 -2.71
C SER A 197 10.37 4.34 -1.94
N GLN A 198 10.96 4.20 -0.75
CA GLN A 198 10.85 2.96 0.05
C GLN A 198 9.88 3.11 1.24
N ASP A 199 9.56 4.35 1.64
CA ASP A 199 8.78 4.66 2.83
C ASP A 199 7.39 5.23 2.48
N ILE A 200 6.57 5.42 3.51
CA ILE A 200 5.27 6.10 3.40
C ILE A 200 5.53 7.54 2.93
N CYS A 201 4.97 7.92 1.79
CA CYS A 201 5.30 9.17 1.10
C CYS A 201 5.11 10.46 1.95
N PHE A 202 4.22 10.44 2.93
CA PHE A 202 3.98 11.55 3.86
C PHE A 202 4.66 11.37 5.24
N VAL A 203 5.50 10.33 5.40
CA VAL A 203 6.34 10.09 6.59
C VAL A 203 7.78 9.87 6.15
N PRO A 204 8.46 10.89 5.63
CA PRO A 204 9.72 10.75 4.93
C PRO A 204 10.90 10.33 5.82
N ASP A 205 10.83 10.56 7.14
CA ASP A 205 11.86 10.15 8.11
C ASP A 205 11.55 8.79 8.78
N GLY A 206 10.45 8.14 8.37
CA GLY A 206 10.01 6.86 8.94
C GLY A 206 9.47 6.94 10.36
N ASP A 207 9.48 8.11 11.00
CA ASP A 207 8.92 8.33 12.35
C ASP A 207 7.44 8.73 12.28
N TYR A 208 6.59 7.72 12.07
CA TYR A 208 5.15 7.93 11.97
C TYR A 208 4.53 8.52 13.25
N ALA A 209 5.09 8.24 14.43
CA ALA A 209 4.55 8.79 15.68
C ALA A 209 4.83 10.31 15.79
N LYS A 210 6.03 10.72 15.42
CA LYS A 210 6.39 12.15 15.33
C LYS A 210 5.50 12.85 14.29
N PHE A 211 5.28 12.23 13.13
CA PHE A 211 4.36 12.77 12.13
C PHE A 211 2.95 12.95 12.70
N ILE A 212 2.39 11.94 13.37
CA ILE A 212 1.05 12.00 13.97
C ILE A 212 0.96 13.13 14.99
N GLU A 213 1.94 13.25 15.90
CA GLU A 213 1.99 14.31 16.90
C GLU A 213 2.06 15.71 16.27
N GLN A 214 2.90 15.90 15.26
CA GLN A 214 3.05 17.19 14.56
C GLN A 214 1.80 17.56 13.76
N TYR A 215 1.24 16.59 13.04
CA TYR A 215 0.08 16.80 12.18
C TYR A 215 -1.19 17.12 12.98
N THR A 216 -1.38 16.41 14.10
CA THR A 216 -2.58 16.57 14.93
C THR A 216 -2.45 17.65 16.00
N GLY A 217 -1.23 18.06 16.35
CA GLY A 217 -0.94 18.89 17.51
C GLY A 217 -1.22 18.19 18.85
N ARG A 218 -1.47 16.88 18.84
CA ARG A 218 -1.78 16.09 20.06
C ARG A 218 -0.51 15.50 20.65
N THR A 219 -0.52 15.33 21.96
CA THR A 219 0.48 14.56 22.70
C THR A 219 -0.15 13.28 23.22
N TYR A 220 0.59 12.19 23.19
CA TYR A 220 0.14 10.88 23.66
C TYR A 220 0.84 10.58 25.00
N PRO A 221 0.06 10.32 26.07
CA PRO A 221 0.63 10.15 27.41
C PRO A 221 1.56 8.94 27.47
N ASN A 222 2.55 9.04 28.34
CA ASN A 222 3.33 7.89 28.75
C ASN A 222 2.42 6.84 29.39
N GLY A 223 2.83 5.58 29.32
CA GLY A 223 2.14 4.46 29.97
C GLY A 223 3.14 3.35 30.26
N ASN A 224 2.65 2.19 30.66
CA ASN A 224 3.51 1.11 31.10
C ASN A 224 3.75 0.07 29.99
N PHE A 225 4.99 -0.42 29.89
CA PHE A 225 5.25 -1.74 29.36
C PHE A 225 4.96 -2.77 30.44
N VAL A 226 4.18 -3.78 30.10
CA VAL A 226 3.87 -4.89 31.00
C VAL A 226 4.18 -6.23 30.34
N ASP A 227 4.46 -7.26 31.13
CA ASP A 227 4.51 -8.63 30.63
C ASP A 227 3.09 -9.21 30.49
N THR A 228 2.98 -10.44 29.98
CA THR A 228 1.69 -11.14 29.81
C THR A 228 1.00 -11.49 31.14
N LYS A 229 1.66 -11.28 32.27
CA LYS A 229 1.13 -11.48 33.63
C LYS A 229 0.75 -10.15 34.30
N GLY A 230 0.97 -9.01 33.63
CA GLY A 230 0.69 -7.68 34.14
C GLY A 230 1.80 -7.07 35.00
N HIS A 231 2.99 -7.66 35.06
CA HIS A 231 4.11 -7.04 35.79
C HIS A 231 4.68 -5.88 34.98
N ILE A 232 4.90 -4.74 35.62
CA ILE A 232 5.46 -3.55 34.96
C ILE A 232 6.95 -3.79 34.66
N LEU A 233 7.32 -3.59 33.41
CA LEU A 233 8.69 -3.72 32.90
C LEU A 233 9.37 -2.37 32.68
N GLY A 234 8.61 -1.29 32.64
CA GLY A 234 9.08 0.08 32.48
C GLY A 234 8.02 0.98 31.88
N GLU A 235 8.41 2.19 31.48
CA GLU A 235 7.52 3.21 30.95
C GLU A 235 7.73 3.42 29.45
N HIS A 236 6.65 3.57 28.68
CA HIS A 236 6.69 3.91 27.27
C HIS A 236 6.30 5.37 26.99
N LYS A 237 6.71 5.89 25.85
CA LYS A 237 6.54 7.31 25.42
C LYS A 237 5.34 7.53 24.51
N GLY A 238 4.19 6.95 24.85
CA GLY A 238 2.96 7.03 24.04
C GLY A 238 2.71 5.75 23.21
N ILE A 239 1.51 5.20 23.37
CA ILE A 239 1.11 3.89 22.83
C ILE A 239 1.15 3.81 21.29
N ILE A 240 1.01 4.95 20.60
CA ILE A 240 1.06 5.03 19.14
C ILE A 240 2.42 4.67 18.55
N ARG A 241 3.51 4.73 19.35
CA ARG A 241 4.88 4.50 18.89
C ARG A 241 5.24 3.03 18.71
N TYR A 242 4.33 2.12 19.01
CA TYR A 242 4.61 0.68 19.06
C TYR A 242 3.72 -0.10 18.11
N THR A 243 4.33 -1.13 17.51
CA THR A 243 3.67 -2.02 16.54
C THR A 243 3.87 -3.47 16.95
N VAL A 244 2.87 -4.32 16.76
CA VAL A 244 2.93 -5.76 17.06
C VAL A 244 4.13 -6.42 16.38
N GLY A 245 4.92 -7.18 17.14
CA GLY A 245 6.16 -7.82 16.71
C GLY A 245 7.41 -6.94 16.80
N GLN A 246 7.29 -5.66 17.20
CA GLN A 246 8.43 -4.76 17.41
C GLN A 246 9.31 -5.24 18.56
N ARG A 247 10.64 -5.26 18.32
CA ARG A 247 11.67 -5.56 19.31
C ARG A 247 12.55 -4.35 19.62
N LYS A 248 12.96 -3.62 18.56
CA LYS A 248 13.87 -2.49 18.67
C LYS A 248 13.12 -1.21 19.04
N GLY A 249 13.80 -0.27 19.70
CA GLY A 249 13.23 1.03 20.03
C GLY A 249 12.26 1.02 21.21
N LEU A 250 12.24 -0.04 22.06
CA LEU A 250 11.43 -0.07 23.28
C LEU A 250 12.02 0.82 24.37
N GLY A 251 13.32 1.07 24.34
CA GLY A 251 14.00 1.88 25.37
C GLY A 251 14.14 1.19 26.73
N LEU A 252 14.01 -0.14 26.78
CA LEU A 252 14.09 -0.96 27.98
C LEU A 252 15.38 -1.78 28.03
N ALA A 253 15.92 -1.92 29.24
CA ALA A 253 16.98 -2.89 29.57
C ALA A 253 16.31 -4.18 30.07
N LEU A 254 16.07 -5.13 29.16
CA LEU A 254 15.40 -6.39 29.48
C LEU A 254 16.41 -7.54 29.59
N PRO A 255 16.17 -8.55 30.45
CA PRO A 255 17.08 -9.67 30.67
C PRO A 255 17.19 -10.57 29.42
N HIS A 256 16.18 -10.57 28.56
CA HIS A 256 16.12 -11.30 27.28
C HIS A 256 15.31 -10.52 26.25
N PRO A 257 15.40 -10.86 24.94
CA PRO A 257 14.62 -10.19 23.92
C PRO A 257 13.12 -10.38 24.10
N MET A 258 12.39 -9.27 24.26
CA MET A 258 10.92 -9.25 24.27
C MET A 258 10.37 -8.44 23.11
N TYR A 259 9.12 -8.67 22.79
CA TYR A 259 8.43 -8.15 21.60
C TYR A 259 7.06 -7.60 21.97
N VAL A 260 6.61 -6.59 21.28
CA VAL A 260 5.24 -6.07 21.42
C VAL A 260 4.27 -7.16 20.96
N LYS A 261 3.41 -7.62 21.87
CA LYS A 261 2.34 -8.60 21.61
C LYS A 261 1.06 -7.88 21.21
N GLU A 262 0.65 -6.93 22.04
CA GLU A 262 -0.59 -6.17 21.83
C GLU A 262 -0.54 -4.84 22.58
N LYS A 263 -1.53 -4.00 22.34
CA LYS A 263 -1.71 -2.70 23.00
C LYS A 263 -3.08 -2.66 23.66
N ASN A 264 -3.12 -2.34 24.95
CA ASN A 264 -4.34 -2.09 25.70
C ASN A 264 -4.58 -0.58 25.78
N LEU A 265 -5.56 -0.09 25.02
CA LEU A 265 -5.87 1.34 24.97
C LEU A 265 -6.55 1.85 26.24
N ASP A 266 -7.33 0.99 26.92
CA ASP A 266 -8.09 1.37 28.12
C ASP A 266 -7.16 1.64 29.30
N THR A 267 -6.10 0.84 29.43
CA THR A 267 -5.09 0.98 30.50
C THR A 267 -3.85 1.73 30.04
N ASN A 268 -3.75 2.10 28.77
CA ASN A 268 -2.57 2.69 28.14
C ASN A 268 -1.31 1.85 28.38
N GLU A 269 -1.41 0.54 28.11
CA GLU A 269 -0.33 -0.42 28.30
C GLU A 269 0.12 -1.04 26.98
N VAL A 270 1.43 -1.28 26.84
CA VAL A 270 2.03 -2.07 25.77
C VAL A 270 2.47 -3.40 26.36
N ILE A 271 1.80 -4.48 25.96
CA ILE A 271 2.07 -5.83 26.45
C ILE A 271 3.24 -6.42 25.67
N LEU A 272 4.27 -6.84 26.40
CA LEU A 272 5.45 -7.50 25.86
C LEU A 272 5.40 -9.01 26.13
N CYS A 273 5.93 -9.78 25.19
CA CYS A 273 5.98 -11.24 25.28
C CYS A 273 7.28 -11.82 24.71
N ASP A 274 7.48 -13.11 24.90
CA ASP A 274 8.50 -13.86 24.24
C ASP A 274 8.16 -14.11 22.76
N ASN A 275 9.18 -14.40 21.93
CA ASN A 275 8.99 -14.58 20.49
C ASN A 275 7.99 -15.69 20.13
N ASN A 276 7.95 -16.78 20.89
CA ASN A 276 7.07 -17.93 20.66
C ASN A 276 5.57 -17.57 20.86
N GLU A 277 5.27 -16.55 21.64
CA GLU A 277 3.89 -16.08 21.88
C GLU A 277 3.34 -15.17 20.77
N LEU A 278 4.17 -14.80 19.78
CA LEU A 278 3.74 -13.98 18.63
C LEU A 278 3.10 -14.78 17.51
N PHE A 279 3.08 -16.09 17.59
CA PHE A 279 2.61 -16.94 16.51
C PHE A 279 1.12 -17.27 16.64
N SER A 280 0.38 -17.07 15.57
CA SER A 280 -1.03 -17.48 15.45
C SER A 280 -1.23 -18.31 14.20
N LYS A 281 -2.11 -19.32 14.30
CA LYS A 281 -2.45 -20.21 13.19
C LYS A 281 -3.63 -19.70 12.37
N GLU A 282 -4.39 -18.74 12.91
CA GLU A 282 -5.59 -18.22 12.27
C GLU A 282 -5.73 -16.72 12.43
N LEU A 283 -6.49 -16.12 11.57
CA LEU A 283 -6.92 -14.73 11.61
C LEU A 283 -8.30 -14.55 10.98
N TYR A 284 -8.93 -13.42 11.33
CA TYR A 284 -10.13 -12.92 10.67
C TYR A 284 -9.82 -11.64 9.93
N ALA A 285 -10.45 -11.45 8.76
CA ALA A 285 -10.31 -10.25 7.96
C ALA A 285 -11.67 -9.75 7.49
N THR A 286 -11.87 -8.44 7.55
CA THR A 286 -13.10 -7.74 7.12
C THR A 286 -12.81 -6.77 5.99
N ASP A 287 -13.84 -6.04 5.52
CA ASP A 287 -13.69 -5.12 4.39
C ASP A 287 -13.09 -5.85 3.18
N ILE A 288 -13.69 -7.00 2.85
CA ILE A 288 -13.18 -7.92 1.86
C ILE A 288 -13.39 -7.41 0.43
N ASN A 289 -12.44 -7.70 -0.44
CA ASN A 289 -12.56 -7.55 -1.88
C ASN A 289 -12.11 -8.84 -2.55
N LEU A 290 -12.99 -9.49 -3.29
CA LEU A 290 -12.69 -10.70 -4.06
C LEU A 290 -12.55 -10.36 -5.54
N ILE A 291 -11.48 -10.85 -6.17
CA ILE A 291 -11.17 -10.55 -7.58
C ILE A 291 -11.55 -11.73 -8.49
N THR A 292 -11.21 -12.96 -8.10
CA THR A 292 -11.44 -14.15 -8.94
C THR A 292 -12.87 -14.70 -8.88
N CYS A 293 -13.64 -14.31 -7.87
CA CYS A 293 -15.03 -14.75 -7.66
C CYS A 293 -15.83 -13.66 -6.95
N ASP A 294 -17.15 -13.80 -6.91
CA ASP A 294 -18.02 -12.89 -6.14
C ASP A 294 -18.15 -13.33 -4.68
N LYS A 295 -18.03 -14.64 -4.44
CA LYS A 295 -18.15 -15.25 -3.13
C LYS A 295 -17.32 -16.54 -3.02
N ILE A 296 -16.86 -16.86 -1.81
CA ILE A 296 -16.23 -18.14 -1.49
C ILE A 296 -17.27 -19.04 -0.83
N ASP A 297 -17.95 -19.86 -1.65
CA ASP A 297 -19.07 -20.74 -1.17
C ASP A 297 -18.59 -21.95 -0.36
N LYS A 298 -17.33 -22.34 -0.49
CA LYS A 298 -16.70 -23.48 0.19
C LYS A 298 -15.29 -23.10 0.60
N PRO A 299 -14.73 -23.66 1.68
CA PRO A 299 -13.33 -23.47 2.02
C PRO A 299 -12.43 -23.82 0.83
N ILE A 300 -11.52 -22.94 0.49
CA ILE A 300 -10.54 -23.11 -0.61
C ILE A 300 -9.11 -23.03 -0.09
N LYS A 301 -8.21 -23.78 -0.73
CA LYS A 301 -6.79 -23.70 -0.48
C LYS A 301 -6.21 -22.51 -1.23
N VAL A 302 -5.43 -21.71 -0.54
CA VAL A 302 -4.78 -20.51 -1.07
C VAL A 302 -3.41 -20.36 -0.44
N LYS A 303 -2.62 -19.42 -0.97
CA LYS A 303 -1.52 -18.83 -0.21
C LYS A 303 -1.96 -17.48 0.31
N ALA A 304 -1.68 -17.20 1.59
CA ALA A 304 -2.04 -15.93 2.21
C ALA A 304 -0.80 -15.15 2.65
N ARG A 305 -0.85 -13.83 2.45
CA ARG A 305 0.22 -12.88 2.80
C ARG A 305 -0.35 -11.85 3.77
N VAL A 306 0.22 -11.74 4.97
CA VAL A 306 -0.31 -10.89 6.05
C VAL A 306 0.45 -9.58 6.24
N ARG A 307 1.52 -9.37 5.49
CA ARG A 307 2.31 -8.12 5.40
C ARG A 307 2.97 -8.02 4.04
N TYR A 308 3.16 -6.82 3.54
CA TYR A 308 3.83 -6.58 2.25
C TYR A 308 5.22 -7.22 2.16
N SER A 309 6.00 -7.17 3.23
CA SER A 309 7.38 -7.69 3.27
C SER A 309 7.50 -9.18 3.62
N GLN A 310 6.40 -9.87 3.96
CA GLN A 310 6.42 -11.29 4.30
C GLN A 310 6.14 -12.17 3.08
N PRO A 311 6.68 -13.39 3.00
CA PRO A 311 6.33 -14.34 1.96
C PRO A 311 4.90 -14.87 2.16
N GLU A 312 4.32 -15.37 1.09
CA GLU A 312 3.05 -16.09 1.12
C GLU A 312 3.19 -17.43 1.83
N LYS A 313 2.12 -17.85 2.53
CA LYS A 313 2.05 -19.12 3.27
C LYS A 313 0.77 -19.85 2.94
N ASP A 314 0.87 -21.18 2.89
CA ASP A 314 -0.27 -22.04 2.61
C ASP A 314 -1.33 -21.90 3.71
N ALA A 315 -2.58 -21.74 3.28
CA ALA A 315 -3.73 -21.53 4.15
C ALA A 315 -5.01 -22.08 3.51
N ILE A 316 -6.02 -22.26 4.35
CA ILE A 316 -7.41 -22.47 3.95
C ILE A 316 -8.17 -21.20 4.31
N VAL A 317 -8.96 -20.69 3.38
CA VAL A 317 -9.87 -19.57 3.61
C VAL A 317 -11.30 -20.00 3.43
N GLU A 318 -12.18 -19.54 4.32
CA GLU A 318 -13.62 -19.57 4.18
C GLU A 318 -14.23 -18.19 4.37
N GLN A 319 -15.31 -17.92 3.70
CA GLN A 319 -16.10 -16.71 3.89
C GLN A 319 -17.23 -17.01 4.87
N ILE A 320 -17.18 -16.39 6.07
CA ILE A 320 -18.15 -16.63 7.15
C ILE A 320 -19.46 -15.89 6.89
N ASP A 321 -19.34 -14.65 6.43
CA ASP A 321 -20.46 -13.78 6.08
C ASP A 321 -20.08 -12.88 4.88
N ASP A 322 -20.95 -11.95 4.52
CA ASP A 322 -20.73 -11.09 3.33
C ASP A 322 -19.49 -10.19 3.43
N ASN A 323 -18.92 -10.00 4.62
CA ASN A 323 -17.80 -9.10 4.84
C ASN A 323 -16.65 -9.71 5.65
N THR A 324 -16.70 -10.99 6.00
CA THR A 324 -15.71 -11.62 6.89
C THR A 324 -15.10 -12.87 6.29
N LEU A 325 -13.77 -12.91 6.22
CA LEU A 325 -12.98 -14.10 5.92
C LEU A 325 -12.37 -14.67 7.20
N HIS A 326 -12.41 -15.99 7.35
CA HIS A 326 -11.62 -16.76 8.29
C HIS A 326 -10.48 -17.46 7.52
N ILE A 327 -9.24 -17.24 7.94
CA ILE A 327 -8.05 -17.76 7.28
C ILE A 327 -7.26 -18.58 8.28
N VAL A 328 -7.04 -19.87 7.96
CA VAL A 328 -6.32 -20.83 8.80
C VAL A 328 -5.06 -21.27 8.05
N PHE A 329 -3.89 -20.98 8.60
CA PHE A 329 -2.59 -21.33 8.03
C PHE A 329 -2.19 -22.76 8.35
N ASP A 330 -1.48 -23.41 7.44
CA ASP A 330 -0.87 -24.72 7.71
C ASP A 330 0.17 -24.58 8.84
N GLU A 331 0.99 -23.52 8.80
CA GLU A 331 2.02 -23.19 9.80
C GLU A 331 1.71 -21.87 10.50
N PRO A 332 1.89 -21.76 11.84
CA PRO A 332 1.62 -20.50 12.56
C PRO A 332 2.42 -19.32 11.99
N GLN A 333 1.76 -18.19 11.84
CA GLN A 333 2.33 -16.95 11.31
C GLN A 333 2.72 -15.98 12.42
N ARG A 334 3.91 -15.38 12.29
CA ARG A 334 4.45 -14.49 13.31
C ARG A 334 3.85 -13.09 13.20
N ALA A 335 3.46 -12.54 14.35
CA ALA A 335 3.09 -11.13 14.54
C ALA A 335 2.03 -10.65 13.54
N ILE A 336 0.94 -11.42 13.40
CA ILE A 336 -0.25 -10.99 12.67
C ILE A 336 -0.75 -9.70 13.32
N SER A 337 -0.90 -8.64 12.51
CA SER A 337 -1.20 -7.31 13.03
C SER A 337 -2.54 -6.80 12.54
N LYS A 338 -3.43 -6.45 13.45
CA LYS A 338 -4.70 -5.78 13.15
C LYS A 338 -4.47 -4.50 12.35
N GLY A 339 -5.30 -4.29 11.33
CA GLY A 339 -5.19 -3.15 10.41
C GLY A 339 -4.30 -3.39 9.18
N GLN A 340 -3.48 -4.46 9.16
CA GLN A 340 -2.80 -4.90 7.95
C GLN A 340 -3.76 -5.66 7.03
N ALA A 341 -3.40 -5.82 5.76
CA ALA A 341 -4.17 -6.64 4.84
C ALA A 341 -3.76 -8.12 4.93
N ALA A 342 -4.75 -9.02 4.82
CA ALA A 342 -4.54 -10.40 4.45
C ALA A 342 -4.90 -10.53 2.96
N VAL A 343 -3.90 -10.82 2.11
CA VAL A 343 -4.09 -10.96 0.67
C VAL A 343 -3.91 -12.40 0.26
N LEU A 344 -4.87 -12.91 -0.52
CA LEU A 344 -5.00 -14.31 -0.90
C LEU A 344 -4.54 -14.50 -2.35
N TYR A 345 -3.80 -15.57 -2.59
CA TYR A 345 -3.24 -15.92 -3.89
C TYR A 345 -3.56 -17.36 -4.27
N ASP A 346 -3.84 -17.57 -5.55
CA ASP A 346 -3.85 -18.88 -6.20
C ASP A 346 -2.85 -18.84 -7.36
N GLY A 347 -1.71 -19.51 -7.19
CA GLY A 347 -0.58 -19.40 -8.11
C GLY A 347 -0.09 -17.95 -8.26
N GLU A 348 -0.24 -17.40 -9.47
CA GLU A 348 0.16 -16.03 -9.80
C GLU A 348 -1.00 -15.02 -9.61
N TYR A 349 -2.22 -15.49 -9.40
CA TYR A 349 -3.42 -14.64 -9.34
C TYR A 349 -3.75 -14.22 -7.91
N VAL A 350 -4.20 -12.99 -7.77
CA VAL A 350 -4.78 -12.47 -6.53
C VAL A 350 -6.23 -12.90 -6.47
N VAL A 351 -6.55 -13.77 -5.53
CA VAL A 351 -7.93 -14.20 -5.25
C VAL A 351 -8.75 -13.05 -4.66
N GLY A 352 -8.13 -12.30 -3.78
CA GLY A 352 -8.72 -11.17 -3.06
C GLY A 352 -8.03 -10.94 -1.74
N GLY A 353 -8.75 -10.36 -0.78
CA GLY A 353 -8.22 -10.12 0.56
C GLY A 353 -9.16 -9.28 1.42
N GLY A 354 -8.67 -8.92 2.61
CA GLY A 354 -9.39 -8.07 3.56
C GLY A 354 -8.48 -7.46 4.60
N THR A 355 -9.01 -6.61 5.45
CA THR A 355 -8.30 -5.97 6.57
C THR A 355 -8.36 -6.87 7.80
N ILE A 356 -7.24 -7.22 8.39
CA ILE A 356 -7.11 -8.07 9.59
C ILE A 356 -7.70 -7.37 10.82
N ILE A 357 -8.55 -8.07 11.57
CA ILE A 357 -9.24 -7.59 12.78
C ILE A 357 -8.83 -8.33 14.05
#